data_dbb6d3abcbfe0bd7ef16c193bdeb97c6
#
_entry.id   dbb6d3abcbfe0bd7ef16c193bdeb97c6
#
_cell.length_a   1.000
_cell.length_b   1.000
_cell.length_c   1.000
_cell.angle_alpha   90.00
_cell.angle_beta   90.00
_cell.angle_gamma   90.00
#
_symmetry.space_group_name_H-M   'P 1'
#
loop_
_entity.id
_entity.type
_entity.pdbx_description
1 polymer ?
#
loop_
_entity_poly.entity_id
_entity_poly.type
_entity_poly.pdbx_seq_one_letter_code
_entity_poly.pdbx_strand_id
1 'polypeptide(L)'
;MAVSRRAVGVESARKVLQLLLCFDAARPRAAVTELARAAGLPLSSAYRHLALLREQGLVEEDGGGRYRMTPRVHALARAADAASPLVAAAQPILARLAGETGATAVLFRIFGDVAVAAAAVEPRRPAHLSGVSGRSFPLHKGAPCKLLLASLPATVRAAVLDRIERADPAERALRRQREAELVLIRRRGYAESDGEVDPGMWAVAAPVTQKRRTIASLWLAAPARRLDAARRTALREATRAGAQALTRSLAMPPDPGQARHARY
;
A
#
# COMPACT_ATOMS: atom_id res chain seq x y z
N MET A 1 -5.58 15.86 3.57
CA MET A 1 -4.69 15.17 4.53
C MET A 1 -3.51 16.09 4.77
N ALA A 2 -3.26 16.48 6.03
CA ALA A 2 -2.07 17.21 6.38
C ALA A 2 -0.86 16.27 6.20
N VAL A 3 0.18 16.72 5.51
CA VAL A 3 1.49 16.07 5.57
C VAL A 3 1.86 16.04 7.04
N SER A 4 1.97 14.83 7.61
CA SER A 4 2.29 14.66 9.02
C SER A 4 3.59 15.40 9.33
N ARG A 5 3.54 16.44 10.17
CA ARG A 5 4.74 17.06 10.68
C ARG A 5 5.54 15.99 11.41
N ARG A 6 6.83 15.88 11.08
CA ARG A 6 7.73 14.93 11.75
C ARG A 6 7.67 15.20 13.27
N ALA A 7 7.28 14.19 14.06
CA ALA A 7 7.25 14.31 15.51
C ALA A 7 8.68 14.58 16.04
N VAL A 8 8.84 15.57 16.88
CA VAL A 8 10.12 15.99 17.45
C VAL A 8 10.33 15.29 18.79
N GLY A 9 11.58 15.00 19.16
CA GLY A 9 11.92 14.41 20.47
C GLY A 9 11.72 12.88 20.60
N VAL A 10 11.27 12.21 19.55
CA VAL A 10 10.95 10.76 19.56
C VAL A 10 11.85 9.94 18.63
N GLU A 11 13.09 10.34 18.45
CA GLU A 11 13.98 9.69 17.46
C GLU A 11 14.27 8.22 17.80
N SER A 12 14.43 7.87 19.08
CA SER A 12 14.61 6.47 19.50
C SER A 12 13.38 5.62 19.20
N ALA A 13 12.19 6.11 19.55
CA ALA A 13 10.93 5.41 19.25
C ALA A 13 10.73 5.24 17.74
N ARG A 14 11.08 6.24 16.93
CA ARG A 14 11.05 6.16 15.47
C ARG A 14 11.91 5.01 14.95
N LYS A 15 13.12 4.85 15.47
CA LYS A 15 14.04 3.78 15.08
C LYS A 15 13.49 2.38 15.41
N VAL A 16 12.83 2.23 16.56
CA VAL A 16 12.13 0.99 16.93
C VAL A 16 11.04 0.65 15.92
N LEU A 17 10.19 1.63 15.56
CA LEU A 17 9.12 1.44 14.58
C LEU A 17 9.67 1.18 13.18
N GLN A 18 10.73 1.86 12.77
CA GLN A 18 11.40 1.60 11.48
C GLN A 18 11.91 0.16 11.40
N LEU A 19 12.49 -0.35 12.47
CA LEU A 19 12.98 -1.73 12.53
C LEU A 19 11.81 -2.73 12.47
N LEU A 20 10.71 -2.47 13.17
CA LEU A 20 9.49 -3.29 13.11
C LEU A 20 8.94 -3.35 11.68
N LEU A 21 8.94 -2.23 10.95
CA LEU A 21 8.46 -2.12 9.57
C LEU A 21 9.39 -2.76 8.53
N CYS A 22 10.56 -3.28 8.93
CA CYS A 22 11.45 -4.05 8.04
C CYS A 22 11.01 -5.50 7.85
N PHE A 23 10.07 -6.01 8.66
CA PHE A 23 9.46 -7.31 8.43
C PHE A 23 8.36 -7.20 7.39
N ASP A 24 8.38 -8.09 6.42
CA ASP A 24 7.35 -8.22 5.38
C ASP A 24 7.16 -9.68 4.96
N ALA A 25 6.18 -9.94 4.09
CA ALA A 25 5.90 -11.30 3.62
C ALA A 25 7.06 -11.92 2.82
N ALA A 26 7.91 -11.11 2.18
CA ALA A 26 9.11 -11.58 1.48
C ALA A 26 10.26 -11.89 2.46
N ARG A 27 10.21 -11.29 3.66
CA ARG A 27 11.17 -11.50 4.76
C ARG A 27 10.45 -11.79 6.07
N PRO A 28 9.76 -12.94 6.19
CA PRO A 28 9.01 -13.27 7.40
C PRO A 28 9.93 -13.58 8.59
N ARG A 29 11.23 -13.89 8.30
CA ARG A 29 12.28 -14.12 9.28
C ARG A 29 13.55 -13.40 8.83
N ALA A 30 14.19 -12.68 9.73
CA ALA A 30 15.39 -11.92 9.40
C ALA A 30 16.42 -11.95 10.54
N ALA A 31 17.71 -12.01 10.21
CA ALA A 31 18.78 -11.85 11.16
C ALA A 31 18.89 -10.36 11.58
N VAL A 32 19.40 -10.11 12.78
CA VAL A 32 19.59 -8.75 13.29
C VAL A 32 20.43 -7.89 12.35
N THR A 33 21.44 -8.46 11.69
CA THR A 33 22.30 -7.75 10.72
C THR A 33 21.53 -7.31 9.47
N GLU A 34 20.59 -8.13 8.99
CA GLU A 34 19.72 -7.82 7.86
C GLU A 34 18.76 -6.68 8.23
N LEU A 35 18.14 -6.76 9.41
CA LEU A 35 17.24 -5.75 9.93
C LEU A 35 17.95 -4.41 10.20
N ALA A 36 19.14 -4.45 10.80
CA ALA A 36 19.96 -3.26 11.06
C ALA A 36 20.29 -2.52 9.75
N ARG A 37 20.73 -3.27 8.73
CA ARG A 37 21.01 -2.71 7.40
C ARG A 37 19.78 -2.12 6.75
N ALA A 38 18.65 -2.84 6.76
CA ALA A 38 17.39 -2.38 6.18
C ALA A 38 16.84 -1.12 6.86
N ALA A 39 17.00 -1.01 8.19
CA ALA A 39 16.58 0.14 8.97
C ALA A 39 17.60 1.29 9.02
N GLY A 40 18.79 1.11 8.44
CA GLY A 40 19.88 2.11 8.51
C GLY A 40 20.39 2.34 9.94
N LEU A 41 20.44 1.29 10.77
CA LEU A 41 20.81 1.37 12.18
C LEU A 41 22.16 0.72 12.48
N PRO A 42 22.93 1.23 13.46
CA PRO A 42 24.03 0.50 14.05
C PRO A 42 23.55 -0.82 14.66
N LEU A 43 24.34 -1.88 14.57
CA LEU A 43 23.98 -3.22 15.04
C LEU A 43 23.61 -3.25 16.53
N SER A 44 24.38 -2.52 17.38
CA SER A 44 24.12 -2.40 18.81
C SER A 44 22.76 -1.74 19.12
N SER A 45 22.34 -0.79 18.28
CA SER A 45 21.03 -0.16 18.41
C SER A 45 19.92 -1.11 17.97
N ALA A 46 20.13 -1.89 16.90
CA ALA A 46 19.17 -2.88 16.43
C ALA A 46 18.91 -3.96 17.50
N TYR A 47 19.92 -4.47 18.18
CA TYR A 47 19.75 -5.41 19.30
C TYR A 47 18.89 -4.83 20.43
N ARG A 48 19.14 -3.60 20.85
CA ARG A 48 18.35 -2.94 21.92
C ARG A 48 16.88 -2.73 21.51
N HIS A 49 16.67 -2.37 20.23
CA HIS A 49 15.32 -2.17 19.71
C HIS A 49 14.57 -3.49 19.55
N LEU A 50 15.25 -4.57 19.12
CA LEU A 50 14.66 -5.91 19.07
C LEU A 50 14.33 -6.45 20.47
N ALA A 51 15.19 -6.19 21.46
CA ALA A 51 14.91 -6.55 22.85
C ALA A 51 13.61 -5.90 23.36
N LEU A 52 13.42 -4.60 23.08
CA LEU A 52 12.19 -3.87 23.42
C LEU A 52 10.97 -4.45 22.67
N LEU A 53 11.07 -4.71 21.38
CA LEU A 53 9.98 -5.31 20.59
C LEU A 53 9.63 -6.72 21.09
N ARG A 54 10.62 -7.49 21.55
CA ARG A 54 10.43 -8.81 22.17
C ARG A 54 9.75 -8.69 23.54
N GLU A 55 10.18 -7.76 24.36
CA GLU A 55 9.53 -7.44 25.65
C GLU A 55 8.05 -7.09 25.45
N GLN A 56 7.73 -6.32 24.42
CA GLN A 56 6.35 -5.99 24.05
C GLN A 56 5.61 -7.14 23.35
N GLY A 57 6.24 -8.29 23.12
CA GLY A 57 5.64 -9.44 22.46
C GLY A 57 5.31 -9.23 21.00
N LEU A 58 5.94 -8.27 20.31
CA LEU A 58 5.72 -8.01 18.87
C LEU A 58 6.63 -8.86 17.98
N VAL A 59 7.82 -9.20 18.47
CA VAL A 59 8.76 -10.08 17.79
C VAL A 59 9.23 -11.18 18.74
N GLU A 60 9.68 -12.28 18.18
CA GLU A 60 10.34 -13.38 18.90
C GLU A 60 11.56 -13.87 18.11
N GLU A 61 12.50 -14.46 18.81
CA GLU A 61 13.67 -15.12 18.21
C GLU A 61 13.32 -16.60 17.96
N ASP A 62 13.62 -17.13 16.78
CA ASP A 62 13.23 -18.47 16.35
C ASP A 62 14.30 -19.56 16.60
N GLY A 63 15.20 -19.33 17.56
CA GLY A 63 16.24 -20.29 17.95
C GLY A 63 17.48 -20.36 17.03
N GLY A 64 17.47 -19.67 15.89
CA GLY A 64 18.60 -19.58 14.95
C GLY A 64 19.23 -18.19 14.87
N GLY A 65 19.01 -17.33 15.86
CA GLY A 65 19.46 -15.92 15.83
C GLY A 65 18.69 -15.07 14.82
N ARG A 66 17.55 -15.57 14.33
CA ARG A 66 16.65 -14.85 13.44
C ARG A 66 15.40 -14.43 14.22
N TYR A 67 14.85 -13.30 13.85
CA TYR A 67 13.65 -12.73 14.45
C TYR A 67 12.48 -12.87 13.51
N ARG A 68 11.27 -13.04 14.07
CA ARG A 68 9.99 -13.03 13.35
C ARG A 68 8.94 -12.28 14.14
N MET A 69 7.89 -11.84 13.46
CA MET A 69 6.72 -11.26 14.13
C MET A 69 5.93 -12.35 14.89
N THR A 70 5.38 -11.98 16.03
CA THR A 70 4.49 -12.85 16.81
C THR A 70 3.04 -12.74 16.31
N PRO A 71 2.14 -13.69 16.69
CA PRO A 71 0.71 -13.58 16.43
C PRO A 71 0.04 -12.35 17.04
N ARG A 72 0.67 -11.65 18.00
CA ARG A 72 0.13 -10.41 18.60
C ARG A 72 -0.11 -9.31 17.55
N VAL A 73 0.69 -9.28 16.49
CA VAL A 73 0.52 -8.33 15.36
C VAL A 73 -0.81 -8.55 14.63
N HIS A 74 -1.35 -9.77 14.61
CA HIS A 74 -2.68 -10.04 14.04
C HIS A 74 -3.80 -9.31 14.78
N ALA A 75 -3.68 -9.14 16.11
CA ALA A 75 -4.66 -8.38 16.88
C ALA A 75 -4.68 -6.90 16.49
N LEU A 76 -3.50 -6.31 16.25
CA LEU A 76 -3.39 -4.94 15.75
C LEU A 76 -3.96 -4.79 14.34
N ALA A 77 -3.68 -5.74 13.45
CA ALA A 77 -4.22 -5.75 12.10
C ALA A 77 -5.76 -5.84 12.12
N ARG A 78 -6.33 -6.76 12.91
CA ARG A 78 -7.79 -6.89 13.05
C ARG A 78 -8.45 -5.62 13.62
N ALA A 79 -7.82 -4.97 14.59
CA ALA A 79 -8.31 -3.71 15.12
C ALA A 79 -8.32 -2.61 14.06
N ALA A 80 -7.28 -2.56 13.21
CA ALA A 80 -7.21 -1.61 12.10
C ALA A 80 -8.29 -1.87 11.04
N ASP A 81 -8.53 -3.14 10.69
CA ASP A 81 -9.55 -3.55 9.71
C ASP A 81 -10.96 -3.24 10.23
N ALA A 82 -11.26 -3.59 11.48
CA ALA A 82 -12.55 -3.34 12.13
C ALA A 82 -12.87 -1.83 12.24
N ALA A 83 -11.85 -0.99 12.40
CA ALA A 83 -11.99 0.45 12.50
C ALA A 83 -12.08 1.16 11.13
N SER A 84 -12.02 0.45 10.01
CA SER A 84 -11.95 1.05 8.67
C SER A 84 -13.21 0.80 7.83
N PRO A 85 -14.21 1.71 7.84
CA PRO A 85 -15.38 1.60 6.97
C PRO A 85 -15.02 1.49 5.49
N LEU A 86 -13.93 2.12 5.08
CA LEU A 86 -13.43 2.04 3.71
C LEU A 86 -12.99 0.63 3.33
N VAL A 87 -12.26 -0.07 4.21
CA VAL A 87 -11.82 -1.45 3.99
C VAL A 87 -13.03 -2.38 3.96
N ALA A 88 -13.95 -2.24 4.90
CA ALA A 88 -15.18 -3.03 4.94
C ALA A 88 -16.02 -2.88 3.65
N ALA A 89 -16.20 -1.64 3.17
CA ALA A 89 -16.92 -1.38 1.92
C ALA A 89 -16.15 -1.89 0.68
N ALA A 90 -14.83 -1.94 0.72
CA ALA A 90 -14.01 -2.40 -0.39
C ALA A 90 -14.01 -3.93 -0.55
N GLN A 91 -14.06 -4.69 0.53
CA GLN A 91 -13.92 -6.16 0.51
C GLN A 91 -14.84 -6.86 -0.50
N PRO A 92 -16.17 -6.64 -0.54
CA PRO A 92 -17.04 -7.31 -1.50
C PRO A 92 -16.73 -6.91 -2.95
N ILE A 93 -16.30 -5.67 -3.18
CA ILE A 93 -15.96 -5.16 -4.51
C ILE A 93 -14.65 -5.81 -4.99
N LEU A 94 -13.64 -5.89 -4.13
CA LEU A 94 -12.36 -6.54 -4.44
C LEU A 94 -12.56 -8.03 -4.72
N ALA A 95 -13.38 -8.72 -3.90
CA ALA A 95 -13.68 -10.14 -4.10
C ALA A 95 -14.37 -10.40 -5.43
N ARG A 96 -15.37 -9.59 -5.79
CA ARG A 96 -16.05 -9.67 -7.07
C ARG A 96 -15.07 -9.44 -8.24
N LEU A 97 -14.28 -8.37 -8.19
CA LEU A 97 -13.31 -8.06 -9.24
C LEU A 97 -12.27 -9.17 -9.41
N ALA A 98 -11.71 -9.68 -8.32
CA ALA A 98 -10.75 -10.79 -8.40
C ALA A 98 -11.37 -12.05 -9.01
N GLY A 99 -12.63 -12.37 -8.65
CA GLY A 99 -13.38 -13.51 -9.19
C GLY A 99 -13.71 -13.36 -10.68
N GLU A 100 -14.23 -12.22 -11.10
CA GLU A 100 -14.64 -11.94 -12.47
C GLU A 100 -13.47 -11.77 -13.43
N THR A 101 -12.39 -11.13 -12.96
CA THR A 101 -11.27 -10.79 -13.83
C THR A 101 -10.11 -11.77 -13.76
N GLY A 102 -10.01 -12.59 -12.73
CA GLY A 102 -8.83 -13.43 -12.48
C GLY A 102 -7.56 -12.63 -12.20
N ALA A 103 -7.69 -11.35 -11.90
CA ALA A 103 -6.59 -10.45 -11.51
C ALA A 103 -6.56 -10.27 -9.98
N THR A 104 -5.38 -9.97 -9.42
CA THR A 104 -5.29 -9.56 -8.02
C THR A 104 -5.88 -8.17 -7.85
N ALA A 105 -6.82 -8.01 -6.92
CA ALA A 105 -7.51 -6.76 -6.62
C ALA A 105 -7.04 -6.19 -5.28
N VAL A 106 -6.62 -4.92 -5.24
CA VAL A 106 -6.05 -4.29 -4.05
C VAL A 106 -6.58 -2.87 -3.89
N LEU A 107 -6.78 -2.47 -2.63
CA LEU A 107 -7.03 -1.11 -2.24
C LEU A 107 -5.77 -0.49 -1.63
N PHE A 108 -5.27 0.58 -2.22
CA PHE A 108 -4.12 1.32 -1.71
C PHE A 108 -4.54 2.63 -1.07
N ARG A 109 -3.85 3.01 0.01
CA ARG A 109 -3.99 4.32 0.67
C ARG A 109 -2.63 4.95 0.92
N ILE A 110 -2.60 6.29 1.04
CA ILE A 110 -1.39 7.01 1.44
C ILE A 110 -1.30 7.04 2.98
N PHE A 111 -0.13 6.67 3.49
CA PHE A 111 0.28 6.87 4.88
C PHE A 111 1.66 7.52 4.89
N GLY A 112 1.73 8.78 5.30
CA GLY A 112 2.97 9.55 5.21
C GLY A 112 3.44 9.69 3.77
N ASP A 113 4.63 9.16 3.47
CA ASP A 113 5.31 9.26 2.18
C ASP A 113 5.22 7.97 1.32
N VAL A 114 4.43 7.01 1.75
CA VAL A 114 4.25 5.71 1.06
C VAL A 114 2.79 5.42 0.78
N ALA A 115 2.54 4.61 -0.23
CA ALA A 115 1.26 3.95 -0.42
C ALA A 115 1.29 2.58 0.26
N VAL A 116 0.25 2.26 1.02
CA VAL A 116 0.10 0.97 1.71
C VAL A 116 -1.10 0.23 1.12
N ALA A 117 -0.92 -1.05 0.85
CA ALA A 117 -2.01 -1.95 0.46
C ALA A 117 -2.89 -2.23 1.68
N ALA A 118 -4.00 -1.51 1.79
CA ALA A 118 -4.91 -1.56 2.93
C ALA A 118 -5.83 -2.79 2.92
N ALA A 119 -6.13 -3.33 1.73
CA ALA A 119 -6.88 -4.57 1.56
C ALA A 119 -6.48 -5.23 0.24
N ALA A 120 -6.46 -6.55 0.18
CA ALA A 120 -6.15 -7.30 -1.02
C ALA A 120 -7.01 -8.56 -1.12
N VAL A 121 -7.41 -8.91 -2.34
CA VAL A 121 -8.04 -10.18 -2.68
C VAL A 121 -7.33 -10.77 -3.89
N GLU A 122 -6.85 -11.98 -3.74
CA GLU A 122 -6.20 -12.73 -4.81
C GLU A 122 -7.20 -13.63 -5.53
N PRO A 123 -7.05 -13.85 -6.85
CA PRO A 123 -7.86 -14.82 -7.57
C PRO A 123 -7.53 -16.26 -7.11
N ARG A 124 -8.43 -17.22 -7.39
CA ARG A 124 -8.22 -18.65 -7.05
C ARG A 124 -6.89 -19.23 -7.55
N ARG A 125 -6.34 -18.68 -8.64
CA ARG A 125 -5.00 -19.00 -9.17
C ARG A 125 -4.14 -17.75 -9.11
N PRO A 126 -3.49 -17.50 -7.98
CA PRO A 126 -2.73 -16.27 -7.76
C PRO A 126 -1.57 -16.15 -8.76
N ALA A 127 -1.29 -14.95 -9.17
CA ALA A 127 -0.18 -14.60 -10.05
C ALA A 127 1.03 -14.12 -9.23
N HIS A 128 1.51 -14.93 -8.28
CA HIS A 128 2.74 -14.67 -7.49
C HIS A 128 2.87 -13.28 -6.83
N LEU A 129 1.76 -12.59 -6.57
CA LEU A 129 1.70 -11.35 -5.80
C LEU A 129 1.35 -11.60 -4.33
N SER A 130 1.55 -12.84 -3.85
CA SER A 130 1.24 -13.24 -2.47
C SER A 130 1.87 -12.29 -1.47
N GLY A 131 1.08 -11.88 -0.47
CA GLY A 131 1.53 -10.98 0.59
C GLY A 131 1.55 -9.49 0.23
N VAL A 132 0.73 -9.04 -0.72
CA VAL A 132 0.60 -7.61 -1.05
C VAL A 132 -0.04 -6.81 0.09
N SER A 133 -0.99 -7.40 0.84
CA SER A 133 -1.66 -6.71 1.95
C SER A 133 -0.66 -6.27 3.02
N GLY A 134 -0.77 -5.03 3.47
CA GLY A 134 0.14 -4.42 4.44
C GLY A 134 1.48 -3.91 3.86
N ARG A 135 1.86 -4.30 2.65
CA ARG A 135 3.10 -3.82 2.02
C ARG A 135 3.00 -2.33 1.71
N SER A 136 4.13 -1.65 1.88
CA SER A 136 4.30 -0.23 1.51
C SER A 136 5.12 -0.09 0.23
N PHE A 137 4.74 0.90 -0.55
CA PHE A 137 5.33 1.18 -1.86
C PHE A 137 5.66 2.67 -1.98
N PRO A 138 6.78 3.03 -2.62
CA PRO A 138 7.11 4.42 -2.87
C PRO A 138 6.09 5.04 -3.82
N LEU A 139 5.69 6.30 -3.57
CA LEU A 139 4.61 6.96 -4.31
C LEU A 139 4.89 7.20 -5.80
N HIS A 140 6.12 7.03 -6.25
CA HIS A 140 6.53 7.32 -7.62
C HIS A 140 6.59 6.09 -8.54
N LYS A 141 6.39 4.88 -8.04
CA LYS A 141 6.48 3.64 -8.84
C LYS A 141 5.18 2.83 -8.75
N GLY A 142 4.74 2.31 -9.88
CA GLY A 142 3.55 1.50 -10.01
C GLY A 142 2.25 2.31 -10.14
N ALA A 143 1.28 1.74 -10.83
CA ALA A 143 0.02 2.40 -11.16
C ALA A 143 -0.71 3.00 -9.94
N PRO A 144 -0.93 2.28 -8.82
CA PRO A 144 -1.70 2.79 -7.69
C PRO A 144 -1.00 3.97 -7.00
N CYS A 145 0.33 3.90 -6.88
CA CYS A 145 1.15 4.92 -6.24
C CYS A 145 1.19 6.21 -7.06
N LYS A 146 1.44 6.09 -8.37
CA LYS A 146 1.43 7.23 -9.30
C LYS A 146 0.06 7.91 -9.34
N LEU A 147 -1.03 7.13 -9.31
CA LEU A 147 -2.38 7.68 -9.22
C LEU A 147 -2.60 8.50 -7.94
N LEU A 148 -2.21 7.95 -6.80
CA LEU A 148 -2.31 8.61 -5.51
C LEU A 148 -1.46 9.88 -5.48
N LEU A 149 -0.22 9.82 -5.97
CA LEU A 149 0.68 10.97 -6.08
C LEU A 149 0.09 12.05 -7.01
N ALA A 150 -0.46 11.66 -8.15
CA ALA A 150 -1.13 12.57 -9.09
C ALA A 150 -2.32 13.30 -8.47
N SER A 151 -3.00 12.66 -7.51
CA SER A 151 -4.19 13.19 -6.84
C SER A 151 -3.88 14.16 -5.69
N LEU A 152 -2.61 14.26 -5.27
CA LEU A 152 -2.21 15.19 -4.21
C LEU A 152 -2.26 16.65 -4.70
N PRO A 153 -2.50 17.62 -3.79
CA PRO A 153 -2.33 19.03 -4.08
C PRO A 153 -0.92 19.32 -4.64
N ALA A 154 -0.80 20.30 -5.53
CA ALA A 154 0.45 20.58 -6.25
C ALA A 154 1.65 20.79 -5.31
N THR A 155 1.47 21.56 -4.24
CA THR A 155 2.52 21.82 -3.23
C THR A 155 2.96 20.57 -2.49
N VAL A 156 2.00 19.70 -2.10
CA VAL A 156 2.29 18.44 -1.42
C VAL A 156 3.01 17.48 -2.36
N ARG A 157 2.53 17.38 -3.61
CA ARG A 157 3.14 16.55 -4.64
C ARG A 157 4.59 16.97 -4.94
N ALA A 158 4.84 18.26 -5.09
CA ALA A 158 6.19 18.78 -5.28
C ALA A 158 7.11 18.39 -4.12
N ALA A 159 6.68 18.60 -2.87
CA ALA A 159 7.45 18.22 -1.69
C ALA A 159 7.75 16.71 -1.60
N VAL A 160 6.83 15.85 -2.06
CA VAL A 160 7.06 14.40 -2.14
C VAL A 160 8.13 14.10 -3.19
N LEU A 161 8.03 14.68 -4.38
CA LEU A 161 9.01 14.48 -5.46
C LEU A 161 10.40 14.97 -5.05
N ASP A 162 10.51 16.12 -4.37
CA ASP A 162 11.79 16.64 -3.86
C ASP A 162 12.43 15.70 -2.82
N ARG A 163 11.63 14.99 -2.02
CA ARG A 163 12.15 13.99 -1.08
C ARG A 163 12.66 12.74 -1.79
N ILE A 164 11.96 12.30 -2.82
CA ILE A 164 12.37 11.16 -3.66
C ILE A 164 13.74 11.45 -4.29
N GLU A 165 13.91 12.64 -4.88
CA GLU A 165 15.16 13.06 -5.51
C GLU A 165 16.33 13.20 -4.53
N ARG A 166 16.04 13.58 -3.29
CA ARG A 166 17.07 13.63 -2.24
C ARG A 166 17.48 12.25 -1.77
N ALA A 167 16.56 11.29 -1.77
CA ALA A 167 16.83 9.92 -1.39
C ALA A 167 17.55 9.13 -2.50
N ASP A 168 17.23 9.42 -3.75
CA ASP A 168 17.83 8.81 -4.94
C ASP A 168 18.10 9.88 -6.01
N PRO A 169 19.37 10.33 -6.16
CA PRO A 169 19.74 11.34 -7.16
C PRO A 169 19.42 10.95 -8.62
N ALA A 170 19.36 9.65 -8.95
CA ALA A 170 18.97 9.20 -10.28
C ALA A 170 17.54 9.59 -10.64
N GLU A 171 16.66 9.72 -9.65
CA GLU A 171 15.27 10.14 -9.84
C GLU A 171 15.13 11.60 -10.31
N ARG A 172 16.15 12.45 -10.08
CA ARG A 172 16.17 13.84 -10.55
C ARG A 172 16.11 13.93 -12.07
N ALA A 173 16.82 13.05 -12.79
CA ALA A 173 16.81 13.01 -14.25
C ALA A 173 15.41 12.70 -14.82
N LEU A 174 14.59 11.98 -14.06
CA LEU A 174 13.25 11.54 -14.45
C LEU A 174 12.14 12.54 -14.05
N ARG A 175 12.46 13.63 -13.34
CA ARG A 175 11.48 14.58 -12.78
C ARG A 175 10.48 15.08 -13.82
N ARG A 176 10.95 15.61 -14.95
CA ARG A 176 10.08 16.16 -16.00
C ARG A 176 9.17 15.10 -16.61
N GLN A 177 9.70 13.92 -16.90
CA GLN A 177 8.93 12.80 -17.44
C GLN A 177 7.84 12.39 -16.45
N ARG A 178 8.17 12.30 -15.18
CA ARG A 178 7.26 11.92 -14.10
C ARG A 178 6.13 12.95 -13.92
N GLU A 179 6.45 14.24 -13.91
CA GLU A 179 5.45 15.31 -13.85
C GLU A 179 4.49 15.26 -15.04
N ALA A 180 5.00 15.05 -16.25
CA ALA A 180 4.17 14.89 -17.46
C ALA A 180 3.24 13.67 -17.34
N GLU A 181 3.74 12.54 -16.85
CA GLU A 181 2.93 11.34 -16.61
C GLU A 181 1.83 11.61 -15.58
N LEU A 182 2.12 12.29 -14.46
CA LEU A 182 1.13 12.65 -13.44
C LEU A 182 0.04 13.58 -13.99
N VAL A 183 0.38 14.47 -14.93
CA VAL A 183 -0.62 15.30 -15.65
C VAL A 183 -1.55 14.41 -16.48
N LEU A 184 -1.00 13.47 -17.24
CA LEU A 184 -1.78 12.54 -18.05
C LEU A 184 -2.70 11.66 -17.18
N ILE A 185 -2.21 11.13 -16.05
CA ILE A 185 -3.00 10.35 -15.10
C ILE A 185 -4.21 11.16 -14.61
N ARG A 186 -4.02 12.43 -14.24
CA ARG A 186 -5.14 13.29 -13.82
C ARG A 186 -6.18 13.52 -14.91
N ARG A 187 -5.73 13.70 -16.16
CA ARG A 187 -6.63 13.94 -17.32
C ARG A 187 -7.44 12.70 -17.66
N ARG A 188 -6.82 11.53 -17.71
CA ARG A 188 -7.49 10.27 -18.09
C ARG A 188 -8.26 9.61 -16.92
N GLY A 189 -7.95 9.98 -15.67
CA GLY A 189 -8.62 9.48 -14.47
C GLY A 189 -8.26 8.05 -14.09
N TYR A 190 -7.13 7.51 -14.58
CA TYR A 190 -6.56 6.22 -14.21
C TYR A 190 -5.05 6.21 -14.45
N ALA A 191 -4.35 5.26 -13.85
CA ALA A 191 -2.93 5.00 -14.09
C ALA A 191 -2.71 3.56 -14.54
N GLU A 192 -1.65 3.34 -15.30
CA GLU A 192 -1.16 2.02 -15.70
C GLU A 192 0.33 1.89 -15.41
N SER A 193 0.79 0.67 -15.21
CA SER A 193 2.20 0.33 -15.10
C SER A 193 2.46 -1.03 -15.72
N ASP A 194 3.64 -1.20 -16.31
CA ASP A 194 4.10 -2.46 -16.89
C ASP A 194 5.51 -2.76 -16.38
N GLY A 195 5.65 -3.75 -15.49
CA GLY A 195 6.93 -4.19 -14.93
C GLY A 195 7.64 -3.21 -13.99
N GLU A 196 7.03 -2.09 -13.59
CA GLU A 196 7.71 -1.02 -12.83
C GLU A 196 8.09 -1.43 -11.39
N VAL A 197 7.32 -2.31 -10.78
CA VAL A 197 7.52 -2.78 -9.41
C VAL A 197 7.84 -4.28 -9.43
N ASP A 198 6.97 -5.05 -10.05
CA ASP A 198 7.12 -6.49 -10.19
C ASP A 198 7.32 -6.80 -11.68
N PRO A 199 8.53 -7.22 -12.11
CA PRO A 199 8.81 -7.54 -13.51
C PRO A 199 7.79 -8.54 -14.10
N GLY A 200 7.30 -8.25 -15.31
CA GLY A 200 6.31 -9.09 -15.99
C GLY A 200 4.88 -8.95 -15.50
N MET A 201 4.60 -8.01 -14.61
CA MET A 201 3.25 -7.67 -14.16
C MET A 201 2.75 -6.38 -14.79
N TRP A 202 1.57 -6.44 -15.40
CA TRP A 202 0.84 -5.25 -15.83
C TRP A 202 -0.24 -4.91 -14.80
N ALA A 203 -0.47 -3.64 -14.58
CA ALA A 203 -1.43 -3.18 -13.60
C ALA A 203 -2.13 -1.90 -14.02
N VAL A 204 -3.35 -1.73 -13.53
CA VAL A 204 -4.17 -0.53 -13.70
C VAL A 204 -4.78 -0.11 -12.37
N ALA A 205 -4.89 1.21 -12.17
CA ALA A 205 -5.42 1.81 -10.96
C ALA A 205 -6.42 2.92 -11.27
N ALA A 206 -7.49 3.01 -10.47
CA ALA A 206 -8.50 4.04 -10.56
C ALA A 206 -8.78 4.69 -9.18
N PRO A 207 -9.14 5.99 -9.13
CA PRO A 207 -9.31 6.72 -7.88
C PRO A 207 -10.63 6.35 -7.20
N VAL A 208 -10.56 6.11 -5.90
CA VAL A 208 -11.71 6.08 -5.00
C VAL A 208 -11.81 7.44 -4.32
N THR A 209 -12.96 8.10 -4.46
CA THR A 209 -13.10 9.49 -4.01
C THR A 209 -14.16 9.61 -2.90
N GLN A 210 -13.94 10.58 -2.01
CA GLN A 210 -14.94 11.01 -1.03
C GLN A 210 -14.88 12.54 -0.90
N LYS A 211 -16.01 13.21 -0.94
CA LYS A 211 -16.08 14.68 -0.92
C LYS A 211 -15.13 15.31 -1.97
N ARG A 212 -15.14 14.77 -3.20
CA ARG A 212 -14.31 15.19 -4.34
C ARG A 212 -12.79 15.07 -4.13
N ARG A 213 -12.35 14.33 -3.12
CA ARG A 213 -10.91 14.05 -2.87
C ARG A 213 -10.64 12.57 -3.06
N THR A 214 -9.54 12.23 -3.70
CA THR A 214 -9.05 10.85 -3.76
C THR A 214 -8.58 10.44 -2.38
N ILE A 215 -9.19 9.40 -1.83
CA ILE A 215 -8.87 8.84 -0.50
C ILE A 215 -8.17 7.50 -0.59
N ALA A 216 -8.30 6.82 -1.73
CA ALA A 216 -7.69 5.53 -2.00
C ALA A 216 -7.53 5.32 -3.52
N SER A 217 -6.78 4.30 -3.89
CA SER A 217 -6.65 3.80 -5.25
C SER A 217 -7.09 2.34 -5.29
N LEU A 218 -8.07 2.00 -6.11
CA LEU A 218 -8.41 0.62 -6.42
C LEU A 218 -7.54 0.15 -7.58
N TRP A 219 -6.94 -1.02 -7.47
CA TRP A 219 -5.93 -1.54 -8.37
C TRP A 219 -6.21 -2.98 -8.76
N LEU A 220 -6.02 -3.29 -10.04
CA LEU A 220 -5.98 -4.65 -10.57
C LEU A 220 -4.63 -4.92 -11.20
N ALA A 221 -4.06 -6.11 -10.94
CA ALA A 221 -2.83 -6.56 -11.57
C ALA A 221 -2.92 -8.00 -12.06
N ALA A 222 -2.27 -8.25 -13.19
CA ALA A 222 -2.17 -9.57 -13.80
C ALA A 222 -0.84 -9.73 -14.57
N PRO A 223 -0.36 -10.97 -14.80
CA PRO A 223 0.83 -11.21 -15.60
C PRO A 223 0.69 -10.63 -17.00
N ALA A 224 1.62 -9.77 -17.42
CA ALA A 224 1.58 -9.07 -18.71
C ALA A 224 1.47 -10.04 -19.90
N ARG A 225 2.11 -11.22 -19.81
CA ARG A 225 2.07 -12.27 -20.84
C ARG A 225 0.68 -12.88 -21.11
N ARG A 226 -0.27 -12.66 -20.20
CA ARG A 226 -1.65 -13.15 -20.31
C ARG A 226 -2.61 -12.08 -20.83
N LEU A 227 -2.10 -10.90 -21.17
CA LEU A 227 -2.90 -9.73 -21.49
C LEU A 227 -2.64 -9.23 -22.90
N ASP A 228 -3.60 -9.44 -23.78
CA ASP A 228 -3.71 -8.70 -25.04
C ASP A 228 -4.34 -7.31 -24.82
N ALA A 229 -4.47 -6.54 -25.88
CA ALA A 229 -5.03 -5.18 -25.83
C ALA A 229 -6.50 -5.16 -25.37
N ALA A 230 -7.30 -6.15 -25.79
CA ALA A 230 -8.71 -6.27 -25.41
C ALA A 230 -8.84 -6.57 -23.90
N ARG A 231 -8.00 -7.47 -23.39
CA ARG A 231 -7.98 -7.82 -21.97
C ARG A 231 -7.51 -6.67 -21.10
N ARG A 232 -6.48 -5.92 -21.53
CA ARG A 232 -6.04 -4.68 -20.81
C ARG A 232 -7.18 -3.66 -20.76
N THR A 233 -7.94 -3.49 -21.85
CA THR A 233 -9.11 -2.60 -21.89
C THR A 233 -10.19 -3.05 -20.91
N ALA A 234 -10.55 -4.33 -20.92
CA ALA A 234 -11.54 -4.89 -20.01
C ALA A 234 -11.13 -4.71 -18.52
N LEU A 235 -9.85 -4.95 -18.18
CA LEU A 235 -9.34 -4.72 -16.82
C LEU A 235 -9.40 -3.24 -16.42
N ARG A 236 -9.10 -2.32 -17.36
CA ARG A 236 -9.21 -0.88 -17.13
C ARG A 236 -10.65 -0.47 -16.80
N GLU A 237 -11.61 -0.95 -17.59
CA GLU A 237 -13.04 -0.67 -17.41
C GLU A 237 -13.53 -1.26 -16.07
N ALA A 238 -13.20 -2.52 -15.77
CA ALA A 238 -13.55 -3.17 -14.50
C ALA A 238 -12.99 -2.41 -13.29
N THR A 239 -11.73 -1.96 -13.37
CA THR A 239 -11.09 -1.17 -12.30
C THR A 239 -11.81 0.14 -12.07
N ARG A 240 -12.13 0.87 -13.15
CA ARG A 240 -12.86 2.14 -13.07
C ARG A 240 -14.27 1.96 -12.52
N ALA A 241 -15.00 0.95 -13.00
CA ALA A 241 -16.34 0.62 -12.52
C ALA A 241 -16.34 0.24 -11.03
N GLY A 242 -15.36 -0.58 -10.61
CA GLY A 242 -15.19 -0.95 -9.20
C GLY A 242 -14.85 0.24 -8.30
N ALA A 243 -13.95 1.11 -8.72
CA ALA A 243 -13.60 2.33 -7.97
C ALA A 243 -14.80 3.29 -7.85
N GLN A 244 -15.61 3.42 -8.89
CA GLN A 244 -16.85 4.20 -8.86
C GLN A 244 -17.91 3.56 -7.94
N ALA A 245 -18.06 2.24 -7.97
CA ALA A 245 -18.97 1.53 -7.08
C ALA A 245 -18.59 1.76 -5.60
N LEU A 246 -17.28 1.64 -5.28
CA LEU A 246 -16.79 1.92 -3.94
C LEU A 246 -16.99 3.39 -3.54
N THR A 247 -16.75 4.32 -4.47
CA THR A 247 -17.01 5.76 -4.25
C THR A 247 -18.49 6.01 -3.90
N ARG A 248 -19.43 5.36 -4.60
CA ARG A 248 -20.86 5.48 -4.32
C ARG A 248 -21.26 4.88 -2.97
N SER A 249 -20.74 3.71 -2.62
CA SER A 249 -21.04 3.07 -1.33
C SER A 249 -20.60 3.91 -0.14
N LEU A 250 -19.47 4.64 -0.28
CA LEU A 250 -18.96 5.55 0.76
C LEU A 250 -19.74 6.88 0.86
N ALA A 251 -20.53 7.22 -0.14
CA ALA A 251 -21.40 8.40 -0.13
C ALA A 251 -22.76 8.14 0.53
N MET A 252 -23.16 6.87 0.63
CA MET A 252 -24.41 6.48 1.32
C MET A 252 -24.15 6.46 2.83
N PRO A 253 -25.11 6.97 3.64
CA PRO A 253 -25.03 6.78 5.09
C PRO A 253 -25.01 5.27 5.40
N PRO A 254 -24.28 4.84 6.47
CA PRO A 254 -24.27 3.43 6.87
C PRO A 254 -25.69 2.94 7.13
N ASP A 255 -26.02 1.77 6.60
CA ASP A 255 -27.31 1.11 6.85
C ASP A 255 -27.47 0.91 8.37
N PRO A 256 -28.51 1.45 9.00
CA PRO A 256 -28.75 1.31 10.44
C PRO A 256 -28.89 -0.17 10.89
N GLY A 257 -29.13 -1.10 9.96
CA GLY A 257 -29.19 -2.53 10.24
C GLY A 257 -27.82 -3.18 10.55
N GLN A 258 -26.73 -2.68 9.98
CA GLN A 258 -25.37 -3.24 10.21
C GLN A 258 -24.75 -2.82 11.54
N ALA A 259 -25.23 -1.74 12.15
CA ALA A 259 -24.74 -1.28 13.46
C ALA A 259 -25.16 -2.17 14.63
N ARG A 260 -26.10 -3.11 14.46
CA ARG A 260 -26.62 -3.98 15.52
C ARG A 260 -25.79 -5.26 15.74
N HIS A 261 -24.95 -5.67 14.82
CA HIS A 261 -24.13 -6.91 14.96
C HIS A 261 -22.72 -6.68 15.49
N ALA A 262 -22.32 -5.44 15.77
CA ALA A 262 -21.01 -5.11 16.36
C ALA A 262 -21.00 -4.96 17.89
N ARG A 263 -22.09 -5.36 18.56
CA ARG A 263 -22.24 -5.26 20.03
C ARG A 263 -22.49 -6.61 20.69
N TYR A 264 -21.71 -7.65 20.32
CA TYR A 264 -21.63 -8.87 21.13
C TYR A 264 -20.20 -9.41 21.12
#